data_a65bf5cd2c48da5d53b3fd47644512b4
#
_entry.id   a65bf5cd2c48da5d53b3fd47644512b4
#
_cell.length_a   1.000
_cell.length_b   1.000
_cell.length_c   1.000
_cell.angle_alpha   90.00
_cell.angle_beta   90.00
_cell.angle_gamma   90.00
#
_symmetry.space_group_name_H-M   'P 1'
#
loop_
_entity.id
_entity.type
_entity.pdbx_description
1 polymer ?
#
loop_
_entity_poly.entity_id
_entity_poly.type
_entity_poly.pdbx_seq_one_letter_code
_entity_poly.pdbx_strand_id
1 'polypeptide(L)'
;MRRFIHFADQLSTSVGKAFSWLIVILMGGTCYEVVMAYAFNAPTLWNFDFSLQMYGAIFMMAGAYTLSTEAHVRGDVIYRLFKQRTQGYVDLVLYFIFFFPGVLALAFYGYEYASLAWKIKETSWNSPAQIQIYMAKSLIPAAGILLVIQGISEVCRAIICIQTGHWPARMVVAEETEKMLMRTSQDEDQKDVI
;
A
#
# COMPACT_ATOMS: atom_id res chain seq x y z
N MET A 1 3.17 -15.07 -17.26
CA MET A 1 3.61 -14.69 -15.92
C MET A 1 4.15 -13.25 -15.86
N ARG A 2 5.19 -12.86 -16.62
CA ARG A 2 5.76 -11.50 -16.56
C ARG A 2 4.74 -10.37 -16.78
N ARG A 3 3.85 -10.49 -17.78
CA ARG A 3 2.81 -9.47 -18.03
C ARG A 3 1.83 -9.29 -16.86
N PHE A 4 1.48 -10.38 -16.19
CA PHE A 4 0.62 -10.31 -15.00
C PHE A 4 1.33 -9.62 -13.84
N ILE A 5 2.59 -9.92 -13.62
CA ILE A 5 3.42 -9.26 -12.58
C ILE A 5 3.45 -7.75 -12.83
N HIS A 6 3.75 -7.33 -14.07
CA HIS A 6 3.76 -5.89 -14.42
C HIS A 6 2.39 -5.23 -14.20
N PHE A 7 1.31 -5.89 -14.58
CA PHE A 7 -0.04 -5.36 -14.37
C PHE A 7 -0.37 -5.20 -12.88
N ALA A 8 -0.10 -6.21 -12.06
CA ALA A 8 -0.35 -6.16 -10.62
C ALA A 8 0.49 -5.06 -9.93
N ASP A 9 1.77 -4.95 -10.29
CA ASP A 9 2.65 -3.90 -9.76
C ASP A 9 2.18 -2.50 -10.18
N GLN A 10 1.80 -2.32 -11.43
CA GLN A 10 1.31 -1.03 -11.93
C GLN A 10 0.00 -0.65 -11.25
N LEU A 11 -0.92 -1.60 -11.06
CA LEU A 11 -2.16 -1.37 -10.34
C LEU A 11 -1.90 -0.95 -8.89
N SER A 12 -1.11 -1.72 -8.16
CA SER A 12 -0.75 -1.44 -6.76
C SER A 12 -0.03 -0.10 -6.61
N THR A 13 0.89 0.22 -7.52
CA THR A 13 1.62 1.50 -7.54
C THR A 13 0.69 2.68 -7.84
N SER A 14 -0.20 2.54 -8.82
CA SER A 14 -1.14 3.61 -9.19
C SER A 14 -2.12 3.90 -8.07
N VAL A 15 -2.69 2.86 -7.44
CA VAL A 15 -3.59 3.01 -6.29
C VAL A 15 -2.85 3.62 -5.11
N GLY A 16 -1.67 3.10 -4.75
CA GLY A 16 -0.86 3.64 -3.65
C GLY A 16 -0.50 5.11 -3.85
N LYS A 17 -0.04 5.50 -5.05
CA LYS A 17 0.25 6.90 -5.38
C LYS A 17 -0.99 7.80 -5.34
N ALA A 18 -2.15 7.32 -5.83
CA ALA A 18 -3.39 8.10 -5.78
C ALA A 18 -3.82 8.35 -4.32
N PHE A 19 -3.80 7.32 -3.48
CA PHE A 19 -4.18 7.45 -2.08
C PHE A 19 -3.14 8.21 -1.23
N SER A 20 -1.88 8.27 -1.62
CA SER A 20 -0.88 9.07 -0.92
C SER A 20 -1.19 10.57 -0.92
N TRP A 21 -1.89 11.09 -1.94
CA TRP A 21 -2.35 12.50 -1.97
C TRP A 21 -3.34 12.84 -0.86
N LEU A 22 -4.02 11.85 -0.28
CA LEU A 22 -4.90 12.07 0.87
C LEU A 22 -4.14 12.60 2.10
N ILE A 23 -2.81 12.39 2.18
CA ILE A 23 -2.00 12.93 3.27
C ILE A 23 -1.97 14.47 3.25
N VAL A 24 -1.98 15.07 2.06
CA VAL A 24 -2.02 16.54 1.91
C VAL A 24 -3.39 17.07 2.37
N ILE A 25 -4.47 16.35 2.02
CA ILE A 25 -5.82 16.68 2.46
C ILE A 25 -5.95 16.54 3.98
N LEU A 26 -5.41 15.45 4.54
CA LEU A 26 -5.37 15.19 5.97
C LEU A 26 -4.61 16.29 6.72
N MET A 27 -3.45 16.68 6.22
CA MET A 27 -2.64 17.76 6.78
C MET A 27 -3.41 19.09 6.75
N GLY A 28 -4.03 19.43 5.62
CA GLY A 28 -4.85 20.65 5.49
C GLY A 28 -6.04 20.64 6.46
N GLY A 29 -6.76 19.53 6.60
CA GLY A 29 -7.86 19.37 7.56
C GLY A 29 -7.40 19.54 9.00
N THR A 30 -6.26 18.98 9.36
CA THR A 30 -5.70 19.11 10.71
C THR A 30 -5.25 20.55 10.99
N CYS A 31 -4.58 21.22 10.04
CA CYS A 31 -4.21 22.63 10.18
C CYS A 31 -5.46 23.53 10.31
N TYR A 32 -6.48 23.28 9.52
CA TYR A 32 -7.75 23.98 9.62
C TYR A 32 -8.37 23.85 11.02
N GLU A 33 -8.41 22.62 11.56
CA GLU A 33 -8.94 22.37 12.90
C GLU A 33 -8.18 23.12 13.99
N VAL A 34 -6.84 23.13 13.91
CA VAL A 34 -6.00 23.86 14.85
C VAL A 34 -6.33 25.37 14.82
N VAL A 35 -6.46 25.94 13.64
CA VAL A 35 -6.82 27.37 13.49
C VAL A 35 -8.22 27.64 14.05
N MET A 36 -9.22 26.81 13.73
CA MET A 36 -10.59 26.97 14.23
C MET A 36 -10.66 26.84 15.75
N ALA A 37 -9.94 25.88 16.33
CA ALA A 37 -9.95 25.63 17.77
C ALA A 37 -9.24 26.74 18.56
N TYR A 38 -8.05 27.18 18.10
CA TYR A 38 -7.20 28.09 18.87
C TYR A 38 -7.40 29.57 18.53
N ALA A 39 -7.64 29.92 17.27
CA ALA A 39 -7.83 31.33 16.89
C ALA A 39 -9.29 31.78 17.00
N PHE A 40 -10.24 30.90 16.69
CA PHE A 40 -11.66 31.23 16.70
C PHE A 40 -12.44 30.63 17.89
N ASN A 41 -11.78 29.80 18.71
CA ASN A 41 -12.39 29.07 19.84
C ASN A 41 -13.67 28.30 19.43
N ALA A 42 -13.69 27.79 18.19
CA ALA A 42 -14.80 27.10 17.55
C ALA A 42 -14.34 25.75 16.97
N PRO A 43 -14.02 24.74 17.82
CA PRO A 43 -13.58 23.43 17.36
C PRO A 43 -14.67 22.77 16.50
N THR A 44 -14.25 22.09 15.43
CA THR A 44 -15.18 21.42 14.53
C THR A 44 -15.55 20.02 15.03
N LEU A 45 -16.82 19.63 14.89
CA LEU A 45 -17.30 18.33 15.35
C LEU A 45 -16.96 17.19 14.37
N TRP A 46 -16.62 17.51 13.13
CA TRP A 46 -16.48 16.53 12.04
C TRP A 46 -15.03 16.15 11.73
N ASN A 47 -14.06 16.99 12.06
CA ASN A 47 -12.68 16.83 11.60
C ASN A 47 -12.01 15.57 12.17
N PHE A 48 -12.37 15.16 13.37
CA PHE A 48 -11.83 13.93 13.97
C PHE A 48 -12.18 12.70 13.13
N ASP A 49 -13.46 12.53 12.80
CA ASP A 49 -13.91 11.39 11.99
C ASP A 49 -13.38 11.44 10.58
N PHE A 50 -13.30 12.63 9.98
CA PHE A 50 -12.73 12.84 8.67
C PHE A 50 -11.25 12.41 8.65
N SER A 51 -10.47 12.87 9.62
CA SER A 51 -9.05 12.52 9.76
C SER A 51 -8.85 11.02 9.94
N LEU A 52 -9.68 10.38 10.77
CA LEU A 52 -9.61 8.94 11.00
C LEU A 52 -9.90 8.14 9.72
N GLN A 53 -10.90 8.56 8.93
CA GLN A 53 -11.24 7.92 7.65
C GLN A 53 -10.13 8.10 6.60
N MET A 54 -9.55 9.31 6.49
CA MET A 54 -8.43 9.59 5.58
C MET A 54 -7.20 8.77 5.95
N TYR A 55 -6.84 8.74 7.23
CA TYR A 55 -5.74 7.93 7.74
C TYR A 55 -5.95 6.45 7.47
N GLY A 56 -7.13 5.92 7.76
CA GLY A 56 -7.50 4.54 7.48
C GLY A 56 -7.42 4.19 5.99
N ALA A 57 -7.89 5.11 5.12
CA ALA A 57 -7.82 4.95 3.67
C ALA A 57 -6.37 4.87 3.16
N ILE A 58 -5.50 5.78 3.61
CA ILE A 58 -4.08 5.78 3.28
C ILE A 58 -3.44 4.47 3.71
N PHE A 59 -3.63 4.08 4.97
CA PHE A 59 -3.03 2.87 5.54
C PHE A 59 -3.44 1.59 4.80
N MET A 60 -4.74 1.42 4.55
CA MET A 60 -5.28 0.23 3.88
C MET A 60 -4.79 0.11 2.43
N MET A 61 -4.81 1.21 1.67
CA MET A 61 -4.43 1.19 0.27
C MET A 61 -2.91 1.16 0.04
N ALA A 62 -2.13 1.67 1.00
CA ALA A 62 -0.67 1.59 0.94
C ALA A 62 -0.14 0.15 1.08
N GLY A 63 -0.90 -0.78 1.68
CA GLY A 63 -0.44 -2.15 1.92
C GLY A 63 -0.02 -2.89 0.64
N ALA A 64 -0.82 -2.82 -0.42
CA ALA A 64 -0.49 -3.45 -1.69
C ALA A 64 0.71 -2.78 -2.39
N TYR A 65 0.82 -1.46 -2.30
CA TYR A 65 1.97 -0.70 -2.80
C TYR A 65 3.25 -1.10 -2.07
N THR A 66 3.21 -1.15 -0.73
CA THR A 66 4.35 -1.55 0.10
C THR A 66 4.81 -2.97 -0.22
N LEU A 67 3.86 -3.88 -0.52
CA LEU A 67 4.19 -5.23 -0.95
C LEU A 67 4.87 -5.25 -2.33
N SER A 68 4.41 -4.42 -3.27
CA SER A 68 5.00 -4.33 -4.62
C SER A 68 6.43 -3.78 -4.63
N THR A 69 6.77 -2.92 -3.65
CA THR A 69 8.09 -2.26 -3.54
C THR A 69 9.07 -2.97 -2.61
N GLU A 70 8.70 -4.10 -1.98
CA GLU A 70 9.49 -4.75 -0.90
C GLU A 70 9.76 -3.87 0.32
N ALA A 71 8.98 -2.81 0.51
CA ALA A 71 9.14 -1.93 1.65
C ALA A 71 8.65 -2.54 2.99
N HIS A 72 8.16 -3.79 2.97
CA HIS A 72 7.90 -4.53 4.19
C HIS A 72 9.21 -4.92 4.88
N VAL A 73 9.29 -4.63 6.17
CA VAL A 73 10.42 -5.04 7.01
C VAL A 73 10.50 -6.56 7.02
N ARG A 74 11.49 -7.12 6.33
CA ARG A 74 11.80 -8.55 6.40
C ARG A 74 12.88 -8.74 7.48
N GLY A 75 12.92 -9.92 8.09
CA GLY A 75 14.01 -10.30 8.98
C GLY A 75 15.30 -10.54 8.18
N ASP A 76 15.82 -9.50 7.57
CA ASP A 76 16.90 -9.53 6.56
C ASP A 76 18.18 -10.21 7.06
N VAL A 77 18.43 -10.15 8.37
CA VAL A 77 19.67 -10.69 8.96
C VAL A 77 19.82 -12.19 8.70
N ILE A 78 18.75 -12.96 8.89
CA ILE A 78 18.75 -14.41 8.66
C ILE A 78 18.47 -14.72 7.18
N TYR A 79 17.58 -13.97 6.54
CA TYR A 79 17.16 -14.19 5.17
C TYR A 79 18.29 -14.03 4.16
N ARG A 80 19.20 -13.05 4.36
CA ARG A 80 20.37 -12.81 3.50
C ARG A 80 21.43 -13.95 3.55
N LEU A 81 21.40 -14.79 4.57
CA LEU A 81 22.31 -15.94 4.66
C LEU A 81 21.91 -17.08 3.70
N PHE A 82 20.68 -17.10 3.22
CA PHE A 82 20.19 -18.14 2.32
C PHE A 82 20.52 -17.82 0.86
N LYS A 83 20.78 -18.88 0.08
CA LYS A 83 20.87 -18.78 -1.39
C LYS A 83 19.53 -18.30 -1.97
N GLN A 84 19.54 -17.52 -3.05
CA GLN A 84 18.34 -16.94 -3.65
C GLN A 84 17.22 -17.96 -3.94
N ARG A 85 17.58 -19.18 -4.37
CA ARG A 85 16.59 -20.26 -4.56
C ARG A 85 15.92 -20.68 -3.25
N THR A 86 16.70 -20.77 -2.17
CA THR A 86 16.16 -21.12 -0.83
C THR A 86 15.23 -20.00 -0.32
N GLN A 87 15.58 -18.74 -0.56
CA GLN A 87 14.72 -17.59 -0.27
C GLN A 87 13.39 -17.73 -0.99
N GLY A 88 13.39 -18.09 -2.29
CA GLY A 88 12.16 -18.31 -3.04
C GLY A 88 11.26 -19.41 -2.47
N TYR A 89 11.83 -20.51 -1.97
CA TYR A 89 11.05 -21.56 -1.32
C TYR A 89 10.47 -21.11 0.02
N VAL A 90 11.25 -20.41 0.84
CA VAL A 90 10.79 -19.87 2.12
C VAL A 90 9.64 -18.87 1.91
N ASP A 91 9.81 -17.95 0.97
CA ASP A 91 8.77 -16.97 0.64
C ASP A 91 7.49 -17.67 0.17
N LEU A 92 7.60 -18.66 -0.71
CA LEU A 92 6.46 -19.40 -1.22
C LEU A 92 5.67 -20.08 -0.10
N VAL A 93 6.35 -20.75 0.83
CA VAL A 93 5.74 -21.39 2.00
C VAL A 93 5.05 -20.35 2.89
N LEU A 94 5.71 -19.23 3.19
CA LEU A 94 5.14 -18.15 4.02
C LEU A 94 3.93 -17.50 3.36
N TYR A 95 3.96 -17.30 2.04
CA TYR A 95 2.80 -16.77 1.32
C TYR A 95 1.59 -17.71 1.43
N PHE A 96 1.75 -19.01 1.26
CA PHE A 96 0.64 -19.97 1.32
C PHE A 96 0.12 -20.20 2.74
N ILE A 97 1.00 -20.27 3.75
CA ILE A 97 0.60 -20.61 5.13
C ILE A 97 0.07 -19.39 5.89
N PHE A 98 0.69 -18.24 5.74
CA PHE A 98 0.37 -17.06 6.55
C PHE A 98 -0.31 -15.94 5.74
N PHE A 99 0.25 -15.58 4.58
CA PHE A 99 -0.22 -14.41 3.84
C PHE A 99 -1.62 -14.64 3.25
N PHE A 100 -1.80 -15.67 2.43
CA PHE A 100 -3.09 -15.90 1.78
C PHE A 100 -4.23 -16.16 2.74
N PRO A 101 -4.11 -16.99 3.79
CA PRO A 101 -5.21 -17.16 4.75
C PRO A 101 -5.59 -15.85 5.42
N GLY A 102 -4.59 -15.03 5.82
CA GLY A 102 -4.85 -13.73 6.44
C GLY A 102 -5.53 -12.74 5.50
N VAL A 103 -5.02 -12.61 4.27
CA VAL A 103 -5.57 -11.66 3.29
C VAL A 103 -6.93 -12.09 2.75
N LEU A 104 -7.14 -13.40 2.55
CA LEU A 104 -8.46 -13.94 2.16
C LEU A 104 -9.48 -13.73 3.28
N ALA A 105 -9.10 -13.95 4.54
CA ALA A 105 -9.95 -13.64 5.68
C ALA A 105 -10.28 -12.14 5.72
N LEU A 106 -9.30 -11.26 5.50
CA LEU A 106 -9.52 -9.82 5.42
C LEU A 106 -10.50 -9.44 4.30
N ALA A 107 -10.37 -10.04 3.12
CA ALA A 107 -11.25 -9.77 1.99
C ALA A 107 -12.68 -10.27 2.26
N PHE A 108 -12.83 -11.50 2.77
CA PHE A 108 -14.12 -12.13 2.99
C PHE A 108 -14.89 -11.48 4.15
N TYR A 109 -14.29 -11.46 5.35
CA TYR A 109 -14.93 -10.84 6.52
C TYR A 109 -15.03 -9.33 6.39
N GLY A 110 -14.06 -8.69 5.69
CA GLY A 110 -14.14 -7.28 5.34
C GLY A 110 -15.34 -6.96 4.45
N TYR A 111 -15.68 -7.84 3.51
CA TYR A 111 -16.88 -7.70 2.69
C TYR A 111 -18.17 -7.82 3.51
N GLU A 112 -18.26 -8.82 4.39
CA GLU A 112 -19.41 -8.98 5.28
C GLU A 112 -19.58 -7.74 6.18
N TYR A 113 -18.50 -7.27 6.78
CA TYR A 113 -18.47 -6.10 7.64
C TYR A 113 -18.90 -4.82 6.89
N ALA A 114 -18.38 -4.60 5.70
CA ALA A 114 -18.77 -3.48 4.85
C ALA A 114 -20.24 -3.58 4.42
N SER A 115 -20.70 -4.78 4.01
CA SER A 115 -22.07 -5.00 3.56
C SER A 115 -23.10 -4.71 4.66
N LEU A 116 -22.79 -5.10 5.90
CA LEU A 116 -23.62 -4.77 7.06
C LEU A 116 -23.69 -3.26 7.29
N ALA A 117 -22.53 -2.58 7.27
CA ALA A 117 -22.46 -1.13 7.43
C ALA A 117 -23.28 -0.37 6.35
N TRP A 118 -23.29 -0.87 5.10
CA TRP A 118 -24.11 -0.32 4.04
C TRP A 118 -25.61 -0.52 4.27
N LYS A 119 -26.02 -1.69 4.79
CA LYS A 119 -27.44 -1.98 5.09
C LYS A 119 -28.01 -1.06 6.16
N ILE A 120 -27.23 -0.79 7.22
CA ILE A 120 -27.66 0.04 8.35
C ILE A 120 -27.32 1.54 8.14
N LYS A 121 -26.64 1.91 7.02
CA LYS A 121 -26.10 3.25 6.78
C LYS A 121 -25.34 3.79 7.97
N GLU A 122 -24.37 3.01 8.44
CA GLU A 122 -23.66 3.25 9.67
C GLU A 122 -22.97 4.61 9.69
N THR A 123 -23.18 5.35 10.78
CA THR A 123 -22.55 6.64 11.06
C THR A 123 -21.56 6.52 12.20
N SER A 124 -20.67 7.48 12.33
CA SER A 124 -19.65 7.51 13.39
C SER A 124 -20.28 7.70 14.77
N TRP A 125 -19.78 6.93 15.72
CA TRP A 125 -20.10 7.06 17.14
C TRP A 125 -19.13 7.99 17.89
N ASN A 126 -18.05 8.40 17.21
CA ASN A 126 -16.97 9.16 17.85
C ASN A 126 -17.27 10.64 17.95
N SER A 127 -18.12 11.15 17.07
CA SER A 127 -18.47 12.57 17.06
C SER A 127 -19.96 12.82 16.89
N PRO A 128 -20.47 13.95 17.42
CA PRO A 128 -21.87 14.36 17.23
C PRO A 128 -22.23 14.65 15.77
N ALA A 129 -21.26 14.82 14.88
CA ALA A 129 -21.46 15.10 13.46
C ALA A 129 -22.04 13.91 12.68
N GLN A 130 -22.03 12.69 13.26
CA GLN A 130 -22.58 11.46 12.68
C GLN A 130 -22.15 11.23 11.22
N ILE A 131 -20.86 11.42 10.92
CA ILE A 131 -20.33 11.22 9.57
C ILE A 131 -20.48 9.75 9.15
N GLN A 132 -20.83 9.54 7.88
CA GLN A 132 -21.00 8.23 7.29
C GLN A 132 -19.66 7.47 7.22
N ILE A 133 -19.59 6.29 7.86
CA ILE A 133 -18.36 5.46 7.89
C ILE A 133 -18.44 4.23 6.98
N TYR A 134 -19.61 3.89 6.45
CA TYR A 134 -19.78 2.72 5.57
C TYR A 134 -18.94 2.80 4.29
N MET A 135 -18.68 4.03 3.78
CA MET A 135 -17.78 4.21 2.63
C MET A 135 -16.34 3.84 2.96
N ALA A 136 -15.83 4.30 4.12
CA ALA A 136 -14.49 3.94 4.59
C ALA A 136 -14.34 2.45 4.85
N LYS A 137 -15.37 1.79 5.39
CA LYS A 137 -15.38 0.33 5.60
C LYS A 137 -15.29 -0.46 4.29
N SER A 138 -15.77 0.08 3.16
CA SER A 138 -15.64 -0.55 1.85
C SER A 138 -14.18 -0.64 1.36
N LEU A 139 -13.28 0.16 1.93
CA LEU A 139 -11.84 0.08 1.62
C LEU A 139 -11.20 -1.19 2.17
N ILE A 140 -11.77 -1.80 3.21
CA ILE A 140 -11.24 -3.03 3.82
C ILE A 140 -11.27 -4.20 2.80
N PRO A 141 -12.41 -4.60 2.22
CA PRO A 141 -12.42 -5.64 1.21
C PRO A 141 -11.67 -5.23 -0.07
N ALA A 142 -11.68 -3.95 -0.45
CA ALA A 142 -10.93 -3.46 -1.60
C ALA A 142 -9.42 -3.64 -1.40
N ALA A 143 -8.90 -3.28 -0.22
CA ALA A 143 -7.50 -3.53 0.15
C ALA A 143 -7.16 -5.03 0.17
N GLY A 144 -8.06 -5.86 0.70
CA GLY A 144 -7.93 -7.31 0.68
C GLY A 144 -7.79 -7.87 -0.74
N ILE A 145 -8.63 -7.42 -1.67
CA ILE A 145 -8.56 -7.83 -3.09
C ILE A 145 -7.24 -7.38 -3.73
N LEU A 146 -6.83 -6.13 -3.52
CA LEU A 146 -5.55 -5.63 -4.03
C LEU A 146 -4.36 -6.43 -3.49
N LEU A 147 -4.38 -6.76 -2.20
CA LEU A 147 -3.36 -7.59 -1.57
C LEU A 147 -3.34 -9.01 -2.12
N VAL A 148 -4.50 -9.62 -2.41
CA VAL A 148 -4.56 -10.94 -3.07
C VAL A 148 -3.91 -10.87 -4.44
N ILE A 149 -4.26 -9.88 -5.27
CA ILE A 149 -3.69 -9.71 -6.61
C ILE A 149 -2.17 -9.54 -6.52
N GLN A 150 -1.69 -8.69 -5.62
CA GLN A 150 -0.26 -8.47 -5.43
C GLN A 150 0.43 -9.71 -4.84
N GLY A 151 -0.20 -10.43 -3.91
CA GLY A 151 0.33 -11.68 -3.37
C GLY A 151 0.52 -12.76 -4.43
N ILE A 152 -0.43 -12.89 -5.38
CA ILE A 152 -0.27 -13.80 -6.53
C ILE A 152 0.92 -13.37 -7.39
N SER A 153 1.13 -12.07 -7.58
CA SER A 153 2.30 -11.53 -8.29
C SER A 153 3.60 -11.93 -7.61
N GLU A 154 3.68 -11.83 -6.27
CA GLU A 154 4.86 -12.22 -5.51
C GLU A 154 5.12 -13.73 -5.56
N VAL A 155 4.08 -14.56 -5.51
CA VAL A 155 4.21 -16.01 -5.71
C VAL A 155 4.78 -16.30 -7.11
N CYS A 156 4.30 -15.63 -8.16
CA CYS A 156 4.87 -15.77 -9.49
C CYS A 156 6.35 -15.37 -9.55
N ARG A 157 6.77 -14.32 -8.81
CA ARG A 157 8.17 -13.91 -8.68
C ARG A 157 9.01 -14.97 -7.96
N ALA A 158 8.51 -15.52 -6.86
CA ALA A 158 9.17 -16.57 -6.13
C ALA A 158 9.40 -17.82 -7.01
N ILE A 159 8.39 -18.22 -7.80
CA ILE A 159 8.52 -19.35 -8.75
C ILE A 159 9.59 -19.06 -9.80
N ILE A 160 9.61 -17.85 -10.38
CA ILE A 160 10.65 -17.46 -11.35
C ILE A 160 12.04 -17.50 -10.69
N CYS A 161 12.17 -17.01 -9.47
CA CYS A 161 13.43 -17.02 -8.71
C CYS A 161 13.92 -18.46 -8.46
N ILE A 162 13.04 -19.38 -8.10
CA ILE A 162 13.36 -20.80 -7.93
C ILE A 162 13.90 -21.43 -9.23
N GLN A 163 13.26 -21.11 -10.37
CA GLN A 163 13.64 -21.65 -11.67
C GLN A 163 14.92 -21.05 -12.22
N THR A 164 15.08 -19.72 -12.16
CA THR A 164 16.20 -18.99 -12.76
C THR A 164 17.38 -18.82 -11.81
N GLY A 165 17.15 -18.87 -10.49
CA GLY A 165 18.15 -18.57 -9.47
C GLY A 165 18.39 -17.08 -9.20
N HIS A 166 17.61 -16.20 -9.81
CA HIS A 166 17.69 -14.75 -9.66
C HIS A 166 16.30 -14.14 -9.49
N TRP A 167 16.19 -13.13 -8.62
CA TRP A 167 14.96 -12.37 -8.45
C TRP A 167 14.69 -11.49 -9.69
N PRO A 168 13.48 -11.48 -10.23
CA PRO A 168 13.12 -10.56 -11.31
C PRO A 168 13.13 -9.12 -10.80
N ALA A 169 13.65 -8.19 -11.63
CA ALA A 169 13.71 -6.77 -11.30
C ALA A 169 12.29 -6.20 -11.04
N ARG A 170 12.19 -5.32 -10.05
CA ARG A 170 10.94 -4.61 -9.73
C ARG A 170 10.86 -3.30 -10.49
N MET A 171 9.63 -2.88 -10.85
CA MET A 171 9.42 -1.67 -11.66
C MET A 171 9.94 -0.40 -10.99
N VAL A 172 9.72 -0.25 -9.68
CA VAL A 172 10.15 0.95 -8.92
C VAL A 172 11.67 1.06 -8.87
N VAL A 173 12.37 -0.05 -8.61
CA VAL A 173 13.85 -0.07 -8.58
C VAL A 173 14.42 0.18 -9.97
N ALA A 174 13.79 -0.36 -11.02
CA ALA A 174 14.22 -0.13 -12.39
C ALA A 174 14.07 1.36 -12.79
N GLU A 175 12.95 2.00 -12.43
CA GLU A 175 12.70 3.42 -12.71
C GLU A 175 13.66 4.35 -11.94
N GLU A 176 13.96 4.04 -10.68
CA GLU A 176 14.94 4.79 -9.90
C GLU A 176 16.36 4.64 -10.44
N THR A 177 16.75 3.43 -10.83
CA THR A 177 18.05 3.16 -11.42
C THR A 177 18.20 3.87 -12.77
N GLU A 178 17.18 3.86 -13.61
CA GLU A 178 17.17 4.59 -14.89
C GLU A 178 17.32 6.10 -14.68
N LYS A 179 16.58 6.68 -13.71
CA LYS A 179 16.71 8.09 -13.35
C LYS A 179 18.09 8.44 -12.79
N MET A 180 18.69 7.56 -12.00
CA MET A 180 20.07 7.76 -11.52
C MET A 180 21.07 7.72 -12.66
N LEU A 181 20.97 6.76 -13.57
CA LEU A 181 21.84 6.66 -14.74
C LEU A 181 21.73 7.89 -15.64
N MET A 182 20.51 8.37 -15.89
CA MET A 182 20.30 9.60 -16.68
C MET A 182 20.92 10.84 -16.02
N ARG A 183 20.82 10.97 -14.69
CA ARG A 183 21.48 12.06 -13.95
C ARG A 183 23.00 11.99 -14.04
N THR A 184 23.55 10.79 -13.85
CA THR A 184 25.00 10.58 -13.90
C THR A 184 25.55 10.91 -15.28
N SER A 185 24.87 10.49 -16.36
CA SER A 185 25.28 10.82 -17.74
C SER A 185 25.21 12.33 -18.03
N GLN A 186 24.19 13.03 -17.51
CA GLN A 186 24.08 14.48 -17.64
C GLN A 186 25.19 15.23 -16.88
N ASP A 187 25.56 14.73 -15.71
CA ASP A 187 26.65 15.31 -14.91
C ASP A 187 28.03 15.08 -15.54
N GLU A 188 28.22 13.97 -16.26
CA GLU A 188 29.43 13.66 -17.03
C GLU A 188 29.53 14.59 -18.28
N ASP A 189 28.47 14.70 -19.06
CA ASP A 189 28.42 15.59 -20.24
C ASP A 189 28.67 17.06 -19.85
N GLN A 190 28.25 17.51 -18.67
CA GLN A 190 28.45 18.85 -18.18
C GLN A 190 29.89 19.13 -17.72
N LYS A 191 30.62 18.07 -17.29
CA LYS A 191 32.03 18.18 -16.91
C LYS A 191 32.98 18.22 -18.11
N ASP A 192 32.60 17.58 -19.22
CA ASP A 192 33.40 17.57 -20.44
C ASP A 192 33.28 18.86 -21.29
N VAL A 193 32.36 19.78 -20.91
CA VAL A 193 32.14 21.06 -21.59
C VAL A 193 32.85 22.23 -20.88
N ILE A 194 33.49 22.00 -19.73
CA ILE A 194 34.25 23.01 -18.96
C ILE A 194 35.74 22.72 -19.09
#